data_2d5b2ef895881f7ae103200f39a292b2
#
_entry.id   2d5b2ef895881f7ae103200f39a292b2
#
_cell.length_a   1.000
_cell.length_b   1.000
_cell.length_c   1.000
_cell.angle_alpha   90.00
_cell.angle_beta   90.00
_cell.angle_gamma   90.00
#
_symmetry.space_group_name_H-M   'P 1'
#
loop_
_entity.id
_entity.type
_entity.pdbx_description
1 polymer ?
#
loop_
_entity_poly.entity_id
_entity_poly.type
_entity_poly.pdbx_seq_one_letter_code
_entity_poly.pdbx_strand_id
1 'polypeptide(L)'
;AGMDALPPDAAWNVWALLFGLGATLGAIAHERRFAVPVDWAIAASGLVCTVTGALNLAAPAFALAFNPAITMALGAAIFAAGVRVDASDPSRRTRRSDIAFWLHLIAAPMIVHAVMPLVAGGMGDINGAEAVVVLLVFAALGLVAIVIDRRALLVSGLIYAGIAIGYLLSQNVAESLGLSLTLLTLAAVVLGLSAGWRPLRRAIVPRLPLGSLRAIIPPPT
;
A
#
# COMPACT_ATOMS: atom_id res chain seq x y z
N ALA A 1 -12.79 11.55 -35.80
CA ALA A 1 -11.86 10.46 -35.52
C ALA A 1 -12.08 10.03 -34.09
N GLY A 2 -12.67 8.85 -33.91
CA GLY A 2 -13.00 8.33 -32.59
C GLY A 2 -11.77 7.71 -31.91
N MET A 3 -11.89 7.35 -30.64
CA MET A 3 -10.84 6.68 -29.85
C MET A 3 -10.39 5.34 -30.44
N ASP A 4 -11.19 4.74 -31.31
CA ASP A 4 -10.87 3.50 -32.06
C ASP A 4 -9.70 3.67 -33.05
N ALA A 5 -9.25 4.92 -33.31
CA ALA A 5 -8.10 5.23 -34.16
C ALA A 5 -6.77 5.30 -33.40
N LEU A 6 -6.79 5.19 -32.06
CA LEU A 6 -5.58 5.19 -31.23
C LEU A 6 -5.01 3.78 -31.10
N PRO A 7 -3.67 3.64 -31.01
CA PRO A 7 -3.06 2.38 -30.59
C PRO A 7 -3.69 1.93 -29.23
N PRO A 8 -3.85 0.62 -29.00
CA PRO A 8 -4.48 0.11 -27.78
C PRO A 8 -3.90 0.70 -26.49
N ASP A 9 -2.57 0.82 -26.44
CA ASP A 9 -1.87 1.39 -25.27
C ASP A 9 -2.18 2.88 -25.05
N ALA A 10 -2.27 3.65 -26.13
CA ALA A 10 -2.64 5.06 -26.05
C ALA A 10 -4.10 5.25 -25.61
N ALA A 11 -5.01 4.37 -26.10
CA ALA A 11 -6.40 4.39 -25.68
C ALA A 11 -6.54 4.12 -24.17
N TRP A 12 -5.84 3.12 -23.62
CA TRP A 12 -5.84 2.85 -22.20
C TRP A 12 -5.34 4.04 -21.35
N ASN A 13 -4.29 4.71 -21.81
CA ASN A 13 -3.73 5.87 -21.12
C ASN A 13 -4.69 7.07 -21.13
N VAL A 14 -5.42 7.29 -22.24
CA VAL A 14 -6.49 8.30 -22.32
C VAL A 14 -7.62 7.96 -21.36
N TRP A 15 -8.06 6.69 -21.29
CA TRP A 15 -9.05 6.26 -20.32
C TRP A 15 -8.57 6.42 -18.88
N ALA A 16 -7.35 6.04 -18.57
CA ALA A 16 -6.77 6.22 -17.24
C ALA A 16 -6.79 7.69 -16.82
N LEU A 17 -6.41 8.59 -17.73
CA LEU A 17 -6.45 10.05 -17.49
C LEU A 17 -7.89 10.55 -17.26
N LEU A 18 -8.82 10.23 -18.15
CA LEU A 18 -10.18 10.77 -18.09
C LEU A 18 -10.97 10.19 -16.89
N PHE A 19 -10.92 8.87 -16.67
CA PHE A 19 -11.57 8.25 -15.54
C PHE A 19 -10.91 8.66 -14.22
N GLY A 20 -9.58 8.78 -14.20
CA GLY A 20 -8.86 9.26 -13.04
C GLY A 20 -9.29 10.68 -12.66
N LEU A 21 -9.35 11.58 -13.64
CA LEU A 21 -9.80 12.96 -13.43
C LEU A 21 -11.28 12.99 -12.96
N GLY A 22 -12.14 12.23 -13.62
CA GLY A 22 -13.56 12.12 -13.25
C GLY A 22 -13.74 11.57 -11.84
N ALA A 23 -13.01 10.51 -11.48
CA ALA A 23 -13.03 9.92 -10.15
C ALA A 23 -12.54 10.91 -9.07
N THR A 24 -11.45 11.63 -9.35
CA THR A 24 -10.92 12.64 -8.45
C THR A 24 -11.93 13.76 -8.18
N LEU A 25 -12.46 14.36 -9.25
CA LEU A 25 -13.40 15.46 -9.15
C LEU A 25 -14.74 15.02 -8.53
N GLY A 26 -15.24 13.85 -8.94
CA GLY A 26 -16.47 13.27 -8.40
C GLY A 26 -16.34 12.94 -6.92
N ALA A 27 -15.24 12.33 -6.50
CA ALA A 27 -14.99 12.03 -5.09
C ALA A 27 -14.87 13.30 -4.24
N ILE A 28 -14.17 14.33 -4.73
CA ILE A 28 -14.09 15.63 -4.03
C ILE A 28 -15.46 16.29 -3.91
N ALA A 29 -16.27 16.26 -4.97
CA ALA A 29 -17.63 16.80 -4.94
C ALA A 29 -18.54 16.03 -3.97
N HIS A 30 -18.45 14.70 -3.98
CA HIS A 30 -19.19 13.81 -3.09
C HIS A 30 -18.77 14.02 -1.62
N GLU A 31 -17.49 14.11 -1.36
CA GLU A 31 -16.94 14.37 -0.03
C GLU A 31 -17.44 15.70 0.54
N ARG A 32 -17.43 16.76 -0.28
CA ARG A 32 -17.95 18.08 0.14
C ARG A 32 -19.44 18.05 0.47
N ARG A 33 -20.22 17.16 -0.16
CA ARG A 33 -21.68 17.07 0.04
C ARG A 33 -22.05 16.12 1.16
N PHE A 34 -21.36 14.98 1.29
CA PHE A 34 -21.76 13.87 2.16
C PHE A 34 -20.74 13.59 3.27
N ALA A 35 -19.54 14.15 3.16
CA ALA A 35 -18.47 14.02 4.15
C ALA A 35 -18.05 12.56 4.42
N VAL A 36 -17.93 11.73 3.36
CA VAL A 36 -17.59 10.29 3.46
C VAL A 36 -16.08 10.08 3.40
N PRO A 37 -15.45 9.46 4.41
CA PRO A 37 -13.98 9.34 4.48
C PRO A 37 -13.34 8.58 3.33
N VAL A 38 -14.02 7.58 2.75
CA VAL A 38 -13.50 6.78 1.62
C VAL A 38 -13.29 7.60 0.34
N ASP A 39 -13.98 8.71 0.20
CA ASP A 39 -13.83 9.59 -0.96
C ASP A 39 -12.40 10.10 -1.13
N TRP A 40 -11.66 10.26 -0.04
CA TRP A 40 -10.24 10.62 -0.09
C TRP A 40 -9.37 9.53 -0.72
N ALA A 41 -9.71 8.25 -0.49
CA ALA A 41 -9.03 7.15 -1.16
C ALA A 41 -9.36 7.12 -2.66
N ILE A 42 -10.64 7.34 -3.02
CA ILE A 42 -11.07 7.40 -4.42
C ILE A 42 -10.41 8.57 -5.13
N ALA A 43 -10.38 9.75 -4.50
CA ALA A 43 -9.70 10.93 -5.05
C ALA A 43 -8.20 10.70 -5.23
N ALA A 44 -7.53 10.08 -4.25
CA ALA A 44 -6.11 9.76 -4.34
C ALA A 44 -5.82 8.75 -5.47
N SER A 45 -6.63 7.69 -5.57
CA SER A 45 -6.51 6.68 -6.64
C SER A 45 -6.77 7.30 -8.02
N GLY A 46 -7.80 8.14 -8.13
CA GLY A 46 -8.10 8.87 -9.36
C GLY A 46 -6.95 9.80 -9.77
N LEU A 47 -6.35 10.50 -8.81
CA LEU A 47 -5.18 11.36 -9.05
C LEU A 47 -3.98 10.54 -9.55
N VAL A 48 -3.72 9.37 -8.97
CA VAL A 48 -2.68 8.44 -9.45
C VAL A 48 -2.95 8.05 -10.90
N CYS A 49 -4.17 7.60 -11.23
CA CYS A 49 -4.54 7.24 -12.59
C CYS A 49 -4.39 8.43 -13.57
N THR A 50 -4.79 9.63 -13.14
CA THR A 50 -4.62 10.86 -13.94
C THR A 50 -3.15 11.14 -14.23
N VAL A 51 -2.31 11.14 -13.22
CA VAL A 51 -0.88 11.44 -13.34
C VAL A 51 -0.18 10.37 -14.19
N THR A 52 -0.42 9.09 -13.92
CA THR A 52 0.20 8.00 -14.68
C THR A 52 -0.29 7.97 -16.13
N GLY A 53 -1.59 8.17 -16.38
CA GLY A 53 -2.14 8.28 -17.73
C GLY A 53 -1.54 9.46 -18.50
N ALA A 54 -1.46 10.63 -17.88
CA ALA A 54 -0.86 11.82 -18.47
C ALA A 54 0.64 11.62 -18.80
N LEU A 55 1.41 11.04 -17.87
CA LEU A 55 2.83 10.75 -18.09
C LEU A 55 3.06 9.74 -19.22
N ASN A 56 2.25 8.68 -19.29
CA ASN A 56 2.34 7.69 -20.35
C ASN A 56 1.96 8.27 -21.73
N LEU A 57 1.09 9.26 -21.79
CA LEU A 57 0.73 9.95 -23.03
C LEU A 57 1.82 10.98 -23.43
N ALA A 58 2.32 11.75 -22.48
CA ALA A 58 3.24 12.84 -22.74
C ALA A 58 4.71 12.37 -22.94
N ALA A 59 5.13 11.35 -22.20
CA ALA A 59 6.50 10.86 -22.16
C ALA A 59 6.55 9.34 -21.90
N PRO A 60 6.08 8.51 -22.84
CA PRO A 60 5.92 7.06 -22.62
C PRO A 60 7.24 6.36 -22.24
N ALA A 61 8.34 6.70 -22.91
CA ALA A 61 9.65 6.10 -22.60
C ALA A 61 10.13 6.46 -21.18
N PHE A 62 9.90 7.68 -20.73
CA PHE A 62 10.18 8.10 -19.36
C PHE A 62 9.29 7.39 -18.36
N ALA A 63 7.98 7.34 -18.61
CA ALA A 63 7.02 6.69 -17.74
C ALA A 63 7.36 5.19 -17.55
N LEU A 64 7.74 4.50 -18.64
CA LEU A 64 8.15 3.09 -18.58
C LEU A 64 9.47 2.91 -17.81
N ALA A 65 10.48 3.72 -18.09
CA ALA A 65 11.80 3.61 -17.45
C ALA A 65 11.75 3.89 -15.94
N PHE A 66 10.90 4.81 -15.50
CA PHE A 66 10.80 5.26 -14.12
C PHE A 66 9.52 4.83 -13.41
N ASN A 67 8.78 3.87 -13.95
CA ASN A 67 7.51 3.41 -13.38
C ASN A 67 7.59 3.09 -11.88
N PRO A 68 8.55 2.30 -11.37
CA PRO A 68 8.66 2.03 -9.93
C PRO A 68 8.92 3.29 -9.11
N ALA A 69 9.76 4.21 -9.62
CA ALA A 69 10.07 5.45 -8.92
C ALA A 69 8.86 6.41 -8.87
N ILE A 70 8.10 6.50 -9.96
CA ILE A 70 6.86 7.29 -10.05
C ILE A 70 5.83 6.72 -9.07
N THR A 71 5.61 5.40 -9.08
CA THR A 71 4.68 4.72 -8.17
C THR A 71 5.10 4.92 -6.72
N MET A 72 6.40 4.82 -6.42
CA MET A 72 6.95 5.09 -5.09
C MET A 72 6.69 6.53 -4.66
N ALA A 73 6.97 7.50 -5.52
CA ALA A 73 6.79 8.93 -5.20
C ALA A 73 5.32 9.26 -4.92
N LEU A 74 4.40 8.76 -5.74
CA LEU A 74 2.95 8.93 -5.55
C LEU A 74 2.48 8.24 -4.27
N GLY A 75 2.89 6.99 -4.04
CA GLY A 75 2.58 6.24 -2.82
C GLY A 75 3.11 6.93 -1.57
N ALA A 76 4.35 7.41 -1.59
CA ALA A 76 4.96 8.16 -0.49
C ALA A 76 4.25 9.49 -0.22
N ALA A 77 3.82 10.20 -1.26
CA ALA A 77 3.04 11.43 -1.12
C ALA A 77 1.68 11.19 -0.45
N ILE A 78 0.96 10.14 -0.87
CA ILE A 78 -0.32 9.73 -0.26
C ILE A 78 -0.09 9.29 1.18
N PHE A 79 0.96 8.51 1.44
CA PHE A 79 1.33 8.10 2.79
C PHE A 79 1.61 9.31 3.70
N ALA A 80 2.41 10.26 3.23
CA ALA A 80 2.71 11.48 3.96
C ALA A 80 1.44 12.33 4.24
N ALA A 81 0.51 12.39 3.29
CA ALA A 81 -0.80 13.01 3.49
C ALA A 81 -1.58 12.28 4.59
N GLY A 82 -1.61 10.94 4.57
CA GLY A 82 -2.22 10.11 5.62
C GLY A 82 -1.63 10.39 7.00
N VAL A 83 -0.30 10.44 7.11
CA VAL A 83 0.41 10.77 8.37
C VAL A 83 0.04 12.17 8.86
N ARG A 84 -0.02 13.16 7.97
CA ARG A 84 -0.41 14.53 8.36
C ARG A 84 -1.84 14.60 8.90
N VAL A 85 -2.76 13.89 8.24
CA VAL A 85 -4.16 13.82 8.70
C VAL A 85 -4.24 13.12 10.05
N ASP A 86 -3.50 12.03 10.23
CA ASP A 86 -3.44 11.25 11.47
C ASP A 86 -2.86 12.08 12.63
N ALA A 87 -1.77 12.81 12.38
CA ALA A 87 -1.13 13.70 13.34
C ALA A 87 -2.05 14.85 13.80
N SER A 88 -3.06 15.19 12.99
CA SER A 88 -4.05 16.22 13.35
C SER A 88 -5.16 15.73 14.28
N ASP A 89 -5.26 14.40 14.51
CA ASP A 89 -6.23 13.76 15.42
C ASP A 89 -5.58 12.60 16.19
N PRO A 90 -4.62 12.87 17.09
CA PRO A 90 -3.90 11.82 17.84
C PRO A 90 -4.84 10.95 18.69
N SER A 91 -5.96 11.51 19.14
CA SER A 91 -6.98 10.81 19.92
C SER A 91 -7.89 9.91 19.10
N ARG A 92 -7.85 10.01 17.77
CA ARG A 92 -8.67 9.24 16.83
C ARG A 92 -10.17 9.28 17.11
N ARG A 93 -10.66 10.45 17.48
CA ARG A 93 -12.09 10.66 17.80
C ARG A 93 -12.87 11.33 16.67
N THR A 94 -12.20 11.77 15.64
CA THR A 94 -12.83 12.48 14.52
C THR A 94 -12.75 11.67 13.23
N ARG A 95 -13.51 12.08 12.21
CA ARG A 95 -13.48 11.54 10.85
C ARG A 95 -12.07 11.55 10.22
N ARG A 96 -11.15 12.39 10.72
CA ARG A 96 -9.77 12.45 10.22
C ARG A 96 -9.02 11.12 10.37
N SER A 97 -9.29 10.39 11.46
CA SER A 97 -8.73 9.06 11.65
C SER A 97 -9.14 8.07 10.54
N ASP A 98 -10.41 8.16 10.08
CA ASP A 98 -10.90 7.30 9.01
C ASP A 98 -10.33 7.71 7.65
N ILE A 99 -10.22 9.02 7.39
CA ILE A 99 -9.54 9.54 6.19
C ILE A 99 -8.09 9.05 6.14
N ALA A 100 -7.35 9.17 7.24
CA ALA A 100 -5.97 8.69 7.33
C ALA A 100 -5.88 7.17 7.09
N PHE A 101 -6.81 6.38 7.63
CA PHE A 101 -6.89 4.94 7.36
C PHE A 101 -7.00 4.64 5.86
N TRP A 102 -7.91 5.30 5.15
CA TRP A 102 -8.12 5.10 3.73
C TRP A 102 -6.91 5.53 2.89
N LEU A 103 -6.27 6.65 3.24
CA LEU A 103 -5.04 7.08 2.57
C LEU A 103 -3.89 6.08 2.76
N HIS A 104 -3.69 5.56 3.98
CA HIS A 104 -2.69 4.52 4.22
C HIS A 104 -2.99 3.22 3.49
N LEU A 105 -4.28 2.85 3.37
CA LEU A 105 -4.70 1.66 2.65
C LEU A 105 -4.39 1.73 1.15
N ILE A 106 -4.46 2.92 0.54
CA ILE A 106 -4.08 3.13 -0.87
C ILE A 106 -2.55 3.26 -1.03
N ALA A 107 -1.89 3.97 -0.13
CA ALA A 107 -0.44 4.19 -0.21
C ALA A 107 0.37 2.90 -0.07
N ALA A 108 -0.05 2.01 0.82
CA ALA A 108 0.69 0.81 1.16
C ALA A 108 0.92 -0.14 -0.04
N PRO A 109 -0.10 -0.53 -0.85
CA PRO A 109 0.13 -1.36 -2.02
C PRO A 109 1.02 -0.68 -3.07
N MET A 110 0.93 0.63 -3.22
CA MET A 110 1.77 1.38 -4.15
C MET A 110 3.24 1.32 -3.74
N ILE A 111 3.54 1.53 -2.47
CA ILE A 111 4.91 1.47 -1.93
C ILE A 111 5.45 0.04 -2.06
N VAL A 112 4.68 -0.96 -1.65
CA VAL A 112 5.10 -2.37 -1.76
C VAL A 112 5.35 -2.75 -3.20
N HIS A 113 4.40 -2.44 -4.11
CA HIS A 113 4.53 -2.74 -5.54
C HIS A 113 5.74 -2.05 -6.18
N ALA A 114 6.07 -0.84 -5.75
CA ALA A 114 7.25 -0.12 -6.25
C ALA A 114 8.58 -0.72 -5.76
N VAL A 115 8.60 -1.34 -4.58
CA VAL A 115 9.80 -1.98 -4.01
C VAL A 115 10.04 -3.37 -4.60
N MET A 116 8.98 -4.12 -4.89
CA MET A 116 9.09 -5.53 -5.32
C MET A 116 9.97 -5.75 -6.55
N PRO A 117 9.90 -4.96 -7.64
CA PRO A 117 10.80 -5.13 -8.78
C PRO A 117 12.28 -4.91 -8.46
N LEU A 118 12.57 -4.10 -7.44
CA LEU A 118 13.95 -3.80 -7.02
C LEU A 118 14.55 -4.93 -6.16
N VAL A 119 13.70 -5.70 -5.50
CA VAL A 119 14.07 -6.68 -4.48
C VAL A 119 13.93 -8.12 -4.98
N ALA A 120 12.90 -8.39 -5.77
CA ALA A 120 12.53 -9.73 -6.22
C ALA A 120 12.43 -9.83 -7.76
N GLY A 121 13.10 -8.97 -8.50
CA GLY A 121 13.07 -9.02 -9.97
C GLY A 121 11.67 -8.89 -10.61
N GLY A 122 10.63 -8.67 -9.82
CA GLY A 122 9.23 -8.64 -10.22
C GLY A 122 8.39 -9.76 -9.58
N MET A 123 7.18 -9.99 -10.10
CA MET A 123 6.25 -11.03 -9.63
C MET A 123 6.41 -12.38 -10.38
N GLY A 124 7.58 -12.61 -11.01
CA GLY A 124 7.88 -13.85 -11.68
C GLY A 124 8.32 -14.98 -10.72
N ASP A 125 9.11 -15.91 -11.24
CA ASP A 125 9.67 -16.99 -10.44
C ASP A 125 10.67 -16.42 -9.41
N ILE A 126 10.24 -16.38 -8.14
CA ILE A 126 11.09 -15.94 -7.04
C ILE A 126 12.01 -17.09 -6.61
N ASN A 127 13.25 -16.77 -6.27
CA ASN A 127 14.18 -17.73 -5.63
C ASN A 127 14.13 -17.61 -4.10
N GLY A 128 14.83 -18.53 -3.41
CA GLY A 128 14.81 -18.57 -1.94
C GLY A 128 15.34 -17.30 -1.28
N ALA A 129 16.37 -16.67 -1.85
CA ALA A 129 16.90 -15.42 -1.31
C ALA A 129 15.91 -14.26 -1.47
N GLU A 130 15.27 -14.15 -2.63
CA GLU A 130 14.23 -13.15 -2.89
C GLU A 130 13.02 -13.34 -1.98
N ALA A 131 12.60 -14.60 -1.73
CA ALA A 131 11.51 -14.88 -0.80
C ALA A 131 11.84 -14.38 0.62
N VAL A 132 13.07 -14.59 1.10
CA VAL A 132 13.53 -14.08 2.39
C VAL A 132 13.50 -12.55 2.41
N VAL A 133 13.96 -11.89 1.36
CA VAL A 133 13.95 -10.42 1.28
C VAL A 133 12.53 -9.88 1.27
N VAL A 134 11.59 -10.51 0.55
CA VAL A 134 10.17 -10.16 0.59
C VAL A 134 9.62 -10.23 2.02
N LEU A 135 9.94 -11.29 2.77
CA LEU A 135 9.52 -11.42 4.17
C LEU A 135 10.15 -10.36 5.07
N LEU A 136 11.41 -9.99 4.84
CA LEU A 136 12.06 -8.88 5.56
C LEU A 136 11.38 -7.53 5.27
N VAL A 137 11.02 -7.26 4.01
CA VAL A 137 10.24 -6.06 3.64
C VAL A 137 8.88 -6.08 4.34
N PHE A 138 8.20 -7.23 4.35
CA PHE A 138 6.93 -7.38 5.07
C PHE A 138 7.09 -7.14 6.58
N ALA A 139 8.14 -7.66 7.20
CA ALA A 139 8.46 -7.42 8.60
C ALA A 139 8.75 -5.94 8.89
N ALA A 140 9.49 -5.25 8.01
CA ALA A 140 9.75 -3.81 8.12
C ALA A 140 8.46 -2.99 8.02
N LEU A 141 7.58 -3.31 7.07
CA LEU A 141 6.25 -2.70 6.97
C LEU A 141 5.42 -2.97 8.22
N GLY A 142 5.51 -4.19 8.79
CA GLY A 142 4.89 -4.55 10.04
C GLY A 142 5.36 -3.68 11.20
N LEU A 143 6.66 -3.42 11.29
CA LEU A 143 7.22 -2.53 12.29
C LEU A 143 6.69 -1.10 12.13
N VAL A 144 6.69 -0.57 10.91
CA VAL A 144 6.11 0.76 10.61
C VAL A 144 4.64 0.79 11.01
N ALA A 145 3.86 -0.24 10.64
CA ALA A 145 2.44 -0.36 10.98
C ALA A 145 2.20 -0.35 12.50
N ILE A 146 3.05 -1.06 13.26
CA ILE A 146 3.00 -1.09 14.74
C ILE A 146 3.31 0.30 15.31
N VAL A 147 4.32 0.98 14.79
CA VAL A 147 4.73 2.30 15.27
C VAL A 147 3.62 3.33 15.07
N ILE A 148 3.10 3.45 13.85
CA ILE A 148 2.05 4.43 13.53
C ILE A 148 0.64 3.96 13.91
N ASP A 149 0.51 2.71 14.43
CA ASP A 149 -0.77 2.08 14.79
C ASP A 149 -1.74 1.96 13.60
N ARG A 150 -1.24 1.51 12.44
CA ARG A 150 -2.06 1.38 11.22
C ARG A 150 -1.92 0.00 10.58
N ARG A 151 -2.84 -0.92 10.95
CA ARG A 151 -2.89 -2.30 10.41
C ARG A 151 -3.12 -2.36 8.90
N ALA A 152 -3.70 -1.30 8.32
CA ALA A 152 -3.94 -1.21 6.88
C ALA A 152 -2.68 -1.42 6.04
N LEU A 153 -1.50 -1.02 6.56
CA LEU A 153 -0.21 -1.23 5.89
C LEU A 153 0.14 -2.72 5.70
N LEU A 154 -0.36 -3.59 6.56
CA LEU A 154 -0.07 -5.03 6.47
C LEU A 154 -0.90 -5.72 5.39
N VAL A 155 -2.09 -5.19 5.08
CA VAL A 155 -3.02 -5.84 4.13
C VAL A 155 -2.39 -5.99 2.75
N SER A 156 -1.71 -4.95 2.26
CA SER A 156 -1.04 -4.98 0.96
C SER A 156 0.19 -5.88 0.93
N GLY A 157 0.95 -5.91 2.02
CA GLY A 157 2.12 -6.78 2.14
C GLY A 157 1.78 -8.27 2.25
N LEU A 158 0.55 -8.59 2.69
CA LEU A 158 0.13 -9.96 2.94
C LEU A 158 0.12 -10.84 1.68
N ILE A 159 -0.23 -10.26 0.52
CA ILE A 159 -0.21 -10.98 -0.77
C ILE A 159 1.22 -11.41 -1.10
N TYR A 160 2.18 -10.48 -1.01
CA TYR A 160 3.59 -10.76 -1.29
C TYR A 160 4.20 -11.71 -0.26
N ALA A 161 3.86 -11.55 1.02
CA ALA A 161 4.24 -12.49 2.06
C ALA A 161 3.68 -13.90 1.79
N GLY A 162 2.43 -13.98 1.28
CA GLY A 162 1.81 -15.23 0.88
C GLY A 162 2.56 -15.93 -0.25
N ILE A 163 2.96 -15.18 -1.28
CA ILE A 163 3.76 -15.71 -2.40
C ILE A 163 5.10 -16.23 -1.86
N ALA A 164 5.79 -15.45 -1.04
CA ALA A 164 7.08 -15.84 -0.48
C ALA A 164 7.00 -17.09 0.43
N ILE A 165 6.01 -17.14 1.32
CA ILE A 165 5.74 -18.30 2.19
C ILE A 165 5.36 -19.51 1.34
N GLY A 166 4.49 -19.34 0.35
CA GLY A 166 4.08 -20.39 -0.56
C GLY A 166 5.25 -20.99 -1.30
N TYR A 167 6.16 -20.15 -1.82
CA TYR A 167 7.40 -20.61 -2.45
C TYR A 167 8.27 -21.43 -1.49
N LEU A 168 8.56 -20.90 -0.28
CA LEU A 168 9.40 -21.58 0.69
C LEU A 168 8.81 -22.93 1.15
N LEU A 169 7.50 -23.02 1.25
CA LEU A 169 6.82 -24.28 1.60
C LEU A 169 6.83 -25.26 0.45
N SER A 170 6.67 -24.81 -0.80
CA SER A 170 6.69 -25.69 -1.99
C SER A 170 8.02 -26.42 -2.17
N GLN A 171 9.13 -25.88 -1.67
CA GLN A 171 10.44 -26.53 -1.70
C GLN A 171 10.57 -27.68 -0.69
N ASN A 172 9.71 -27.75 0.33
CA ASN A 172 9.88 -28.65 1.48
C ASN A 172 8.67 -29.56 1.74
N VAL A 173 7.56 -29.34 1.04
CA VAL A 173 6.28 -30.02 1.29
C VAL A 173 5.68 -30.49 -0.04
N ALA A 174 4.91 -31.60 0.00
CA ALA A 174 4.17 -32.07 -1.16
C ALA A 174 3.26 -30.98 -1.73
N GLU A 175 3.22 -30.85 -3.06
CA GLU A 175 2.50 -29.78 -3.77
C GLU A 175 1.03 -29.66 -3.36
N SER A 176 0.37 -30.79 -3.07
CA SER A 176 -1.02 -30.85 -2.61
C SER A 176 -1.27 -30.18 -1.24
N LEU A 177 -0.24 -30.08 -0.40
CA LEU A 177 -0.32 -29.48 0.93
C LEU A 177 0.19 -28.02 0.96
N GLY A 178 0.97 -27.61 -0.03
CA GLY A 178 1.65 -26.32 -0.05
C GLY A 178 0.68 -25.14 0.09
N LEU A 179 -0.40 -25.11 -0.69
CA LEU A 179 -1.41 -24.06 -0.61
C LEU A 179 -2.10 -24.01 0.76
N SER A 180 -2.51 -25.17 1.28
CA SER A 180 -3.20 -25.26 2.58
C SER A 180 -2.33 -24.76 3.72
N LEU A 181 -1.05 -25.13 3.72
CA LEU A 181 -0.10 -24.68 4.74
C LEU A 181 0.23 -23.20 4.60
N THR A 182 0.32 -22.68 3.37
CA THR A 182 0.49 -21.25 3.12
C THR A 182 -0.66 -20.45 3.71
N LEU A 183 -1.90 -20.84 3.41
CA LEU A 183 -3.10 -20.18 3.93
C LEU A 183 -3.19 -20.29 5.46
N LEU A 184 -2.88 -21.46 6.01
CA LEU A 184 -2.86 -21.67 7.47
C LEU A 184 -1.81 -20.79 8.14
N THR A 185 -0.60 -20.71 7.58
CA THR A 185 0.48 -19.87 8.10
C THR A 185 0.10 -18.39 8.04
N LEU A 186 -0.46 -17.93 6.92
CA LEU A 186 -0.95 -16.54 6.79
C LEU A 186 -2.06 -16.24 7.80
N ALA A 187 -3.01 -17.15 7.95
CA ALA A 187 -4.09 -17.01 8.94
C ALA A 187 -3.52 -16.93 10.36
N ALA A 188 -2.56 -17.78 10.72
CA ALA A 188 -1.89 -17.75 12.02
C ALA A 188 -1.14 -16.43 12.25
N VAL A 189 -0.42 -15.91 11.24
CA VAL A 189 0.26 -14.61 11.30
C VAL A 189 -0.74 -13.47 11.50
N VAL A 190 -1.82 -13.44 10.72
CA VAL A 190 -2.86 -12.38 10.83
C VAL A 190 -3.54 -12.41 12.17
N LEU A 191 -3.94 -13.59 12.65
CA LEU A 191 -4.59 -13.76 13.95
C LEU A 191 -3.63 -13.40 15.09
N GLY A 192 -2.36 -13.87 15.01
CA GLY A 192 -1.32 -13.57 15.98
C GLY A 192 -1.03 -12.07 16.07
N LEU A 193 -0.87 -11.41 14.93
CA LEU A 193 -0.69 -9.95 14.88
C LEU A 193 -1.95 -9.21 15.39
N SER A 194 -3.15 -9.70 15.07
CA SER A 194 -4.39 -9.08 15.51
C SER A 194 -4.55 -9.18 17.04
N ALA A 195 -4.35 -10.36 17.61
CA ALA A 195 -4.43 -10.61 19.05
C ALA A 195 -3.27 -9.95 19.80
N GLY A 196 -2.06 -10.04 19.27
CA GLY A 196 -0.82 -9.51 19.84
C GLY A 196 -0.57 -8.02 19.61
N TRP A 197 -1.46 -7.30 18.91
CA TRP A 197 -1.20 -5.91 18.48
C TRP A 197 -0.87 -4.96 19.64
N ARG A 198 -1.73 -4.92 20.65
CA ARG A 198 -1.51 -4.07 21.85
C ARG A 198 -0.26 -4.47 22.63
N PRO A 199 -0.03 -5.74 22.99
CA PRO A 199 1.21 -6.18 23.62
C PRO A 199 2.46 -5.82 22.82
N LEU A 200 2.45 -6.03 21.50
CA LEU A 200 3.57 -5.68 20.61
C LEU A 200 3.86 -4.18 20.63
N ARG A 201 2.84 -3.34 20.54
CA ARG A 201 3.02 -1.88 20.63
C ARG A 201 3.60 -1.45 21.97
N ARG A 202 3.09 -1.99 23.08
CA ARG A 202 3.63 -1.70 24.43
C ARG A 202 5.08 -2.14 24.59
N ALA A 203 5.45 -3.22 23.93
CA ALA A 203 6.82 -3.73 23.99
C ALA A 203 7.80 -2.95 23.09
N ILE A 204 7.38 -2.60 21.87
CA ILE A 204 8.26 -2.09 20.80
C ILE A 204 8.38 -0.56 20.85
N VAL A 205 7.24 0.15 20.87
CA VAL A 205 7.22 1.63 20.71
C VAL A 205 8.04 2.38 21.76
N PRO A 206 8.04 2.02 23.05
CA PRO A 206 8.86 2.71 24.05
C PRO A 206 10.37 2.53 23.85
N ARG A 207 10.80 1.43 23.19
CA ARG A 207 12.21 1.11 22.98
C ARG A 207 12.81 1.78 21.75
N LEU A 208 11.98 2.34 20.88
CA LEU A 208 12.44 3.00 19.65
C LEU A 208 12.88 4.44 19.92
N PRO A 209 14.00 4.88 19.33
CA PRO A 209 14.49 6.27 19.46
C PRO A 209 13.69 7.22 18.55
N LEU A 210 12.41 7.41 18.85
CA LEU A 210 11.47 8.16 18.01
C LEU A 210 11.62 9.69 18.11
N GLY A 211 12.36 10.22 19.11
CA GLY A 211 12.60 11.64 19.24
C GLY A 211 11.31 12.50 19.16
N SER A 212 11.32 13.50 18.31
CA SER A 212 10.17 14.39 18.05
C SER A 212 8.96 13.68 17.40
N LEU A 213 9.17 12.53 16.76
CA LEU A 213 8.07 11.74 16.15
C LEU A 213 7.09 11.19 17.21
N ARG A 214 7.50 11.10 18.47
CA ARG A 214 6.60 10.69 19.58
C ARG A 214 5.39 11.61 19.73
N ALA A 215 5.50 12.87 19.35
CA ALA A 215 4.39 13.84 19.46
C ALA A 215 3.26 13.55 18.45
N ILE A 216 3.57 12.88 17.35
CA ILE A 216 2.63 12.59 16.26
C ILE A 216 2.19 11.12 16.22
N ILE A 217 2.85 10.25 16.99
CA ILE A 217 2.53 8.83 17.06
C ILE A 217 1.54 8.59 18.21
N PRO A 218 0.44 7.84 17.97
CA PRO A 218 -0.51 7.50 19.02
C PRO A 218 0.16 6.77 20.19
N PRO A 219 -0.20 7.10 21.45
CA PRO A 219 0.37 6.41 22.60
C PRO A 219 0.05 4.92 22.58
N PRO A 220 0.94 4.03 23.03
CA PRO A 220 0.67 2.61 23.15
C PRO A 220 -0.36 2.38 24.27
N THR A 221 -1.60 2.11 23.87
CA THR A 221 -2.72 1.80 24.78
C THR A 221 -2.85 0.31 25.02
#